data_44d944bb8bbc8d8ba17c967dea65059f
#
_entry.id   44d944bb8bbc8d8ba17c967dea65059f
#
_cell.length_a   1.000
_cell.length_b   1.000
_cell.length_c   1.000
_cell.angle_alpha   90.00
_cell.angle_beta   90.00
_cell.angle_gamma   90.00
#
_symmetry.space_group_name_H-M   'P 1'
#
loop_
_entity.id
_entity.type
_entity.pdbx_description
1 polymer ?
#
loop_
_entity_poly.entity_id
_entity_poly.type
_entity_poly.pdbx_seq_one_letter_code
_entity_poly.pdbx_strand_id
1 'polypeptide(L)'
;MLVTNNGWGISTPASEQHGEKHIAERARAFGIKTAIIDGNDPETAYRELKKAMDYVRTERKPFLVEAMVSRLYGHSSASGANFVTDELDCLPLFEKKLEERKLLTRAAMDELRARTTQELLEASKRVREEPQPAGAQIWEHVFADRDLVGEGARGNGAGAPGNGAS
;
A
#
# COMPACT_ATOMS: atom_id res chain seq x y z
N MET A 1 -12.54 0.48 3.04
CA MET A 1 -11.38 1.40 2.89
C MET A 1 -10.39 1.10 4.00
N LEU A 2 -9.10 1.06 3.68
CA LEU A 2 -8.02 0.96 4.65
C LEU A 2 -7.11 2.18 4.50
N VAL A 3 -6.87 2.87 5.59
CA VAL A 3 -5.94 4.00 5.68
C VAL A 3 -4.79 3.57 6.59
N THR A 4 -3.58 3.54 6.07
CA THR A 4 -2.35 3.36 6.85
C THR A 4 -1.84 4.74 7.25
N ASN A 5 -2.13 5.14 8.49
CA ASN A 5 -1.77 6.46 9.00
C ASN A 5 -0.47 6.39 9.76
N ASN A 6 0.60 6.90 9.16
CA ASN A 6 1.91 7.00 9.77
C ASN A 6 2.22 8.40 10.36
N GLY A 7 1.21 9.27 10.45
CA GLY A 7 1.36 10.62 10.98
C GLY A 7 2.05 11.63 10.06
N TRP A 8 2.32 11.26 8.80
CA TRP A 8 3.08 12.09 7.87
C TRP A 8 2.47 12.13 6.47
N GLY A 9 2.50 13.29 5.83
CA GLY A 9 2.32 13.47 4.40
C GLY A 9 3.61 13.94 3.76
N ILE A 10 4.38 13.04 3.14
CA ILE A 10 5.75 13.29 2.65
C ILE A 10 6.65 13.70 3.82
N SER A 11 6.95 15.00 3.97
CA SER A 11 7.81 15.55 5.02
C SER A 11 7.04 16.44 6.00
N THR A 12 5.71 16.54 5.87
CA THR A 12 4.86 17.38 6.71
C THR A 12 4.13 16.52 7.74
N PRO A 13 4.22 16.82 9.05
CA PRO A 13 3.45 16.14 10.07
C PRO A 13 1.95 16.25 9.84
N ALA A 14 1.19 15.22 10.18
CA ALA A 14 -0.26 15.21 10.05
C ALA A 14 -0.93 16.37 10.81
N SER A 15 -0.38 16.79 11.96
CA SER A 15 -0.85 17.92 12.76
C SER A 15 -0.79 19.28 12.04
N GLU A 16 0.01 19.40 10.99
CA GLU A 16 0.11 20.60 10.15
C GLU A 16 -0.74 20.50 8.88
N GLN A 17 -1.36 19.36 8.62
CA GLN A 17 -2.11 19.11 7.39
C GLN A 17 -3.61 19.10 7.59
N HIS A 18 -4.09 18.65 8.75
CA HIS A 18 -5.51 18.54 9.04
C HIS A 18 -5.81 18.71 10.54
N GLY A 19 -7.02 19.18 10.86
CA GLY A 19 -7.41 19.51 12.22
C GLY A 19 -7.96 18.35 13.03
N GLU A 20 -8.42 17.27 12.38
CA GLU A 20 -8.92 16.10 13.08
C GLU A 20 -7.77 15.22 13.60
N LYS A 21 -8.02 14.60 14.74
CA LYS A 21 -7.05 13.67 15.33
C LYS A 21 -6.88 12.37 14.51
N HIS A 22 -7.96 11.93 13.91
CA HIS A 22 -8.01 10.68 13.13
C HIS A 22 -8.74 10.88 11.81
N ILE A 23 -8.17 10.40 10.74
CA ILE A 23 -8.77 10.43 9.40
C ILE A 23 -10.14 9.71 9.38
N ALA A 24 -10.29 8.68 10.22
CA ALA A 24 -11.55 7.96 10.39
C ALA A 24 -12.72 8.85 10.82
N GLU A 25 -12.47 10.00 11.43
CA GLU A 25 -13.52 10.96 11.83
C GLU A 25 -14.25 11.53 10.62
N ARG A 26 -13.57 11.71 9.49
CA ARG A 26 -14.20 12.15 8.23
C ARG A 26 -15.25 11.15 7.74
N ALA A 27 -14.96 9.85 7.81
CA ALA A 27 -15.89 8.83 7.38
C ALA A 27 -17.16 8.77 8.25
N ARG A 28 -17.05 9.10 9.53
CA ARG A 28 -18.21 9.18 10.44
C ARG A 28 -19.23 10.22 10.00
N ALA A 29 -18.78 11.35 9.44
CA ALA A 29 -19.65 12.39 8.92
C ALA A 29 -20.57 11.89 7.78
N PHE A 30 -20.16 10.83 7.09
CA PHE A 30 -20.95 10.16 6.05
C PHE A 30 -21.71 8.92 6.55
N GLY A 31 -21.79 8.71 7.88
CA GLY A 31 -22.44 7.54 8.46
C GLY A 31 -21.68 6.22 8.20
N ILE A 32 -20.44 6.27 7.78
CA ILE A 32 -19.61 5.09 7.53
C ILE A 32 -19.06 4.57 8.86
N LYS A 33 -19.22 3.27 9.10
CA LYS A 33 -18.65 2.61 10.28
C LYS A 33 -17.14 2.62 10.20
N THR A 34 -16.48 2.92 11.32
CA THR A 34 -15.03 3.09 11.40
C THR A 34 -14.41 2.27 12.53
N ALA A 35 -13.13 1.93 12.37
CA ALA A 35 -12.27 1.46 13.43
C ALA A 35 -10.89 2.12 13.32
N ILE A 36 -10.30 2.45 14.46
CA ILE A 36 -8.91 2.91 14.56
C ILE A 36 -8.16 1.80 15.29
N ILE A 37 -7.09 1.29 14.69
CA ILE A 37 -6.39 0.12 15.17
C ILE A 37 -4.88 0.36 15.28
N ASP A 38 -4.21 -0.42 16.11
CA ASP A 38 -2.76 -0.56 16.05
C ASP A 38 -2.39 -1.38 14.80
N GLY A 39 -1.81 -0.71 13.81
CA GLY A 39 -1.34 -1.34 12.58
C GLY A 39 0.05 -1.94 12.69
N ASN A 40 0.77 -1.71 13.80
CA ASN A 40 2.09 -2.29 14.06
C ASN A 40 2.01 -3.70 14.68
N ASP A 41 0.84 -4.12 15.18
CA ASP A 41 0.62 -5.49 15.66
C ASP A 41 -0.11 -6.32 14.60
N PRO A 42 0.56 -7.28 13.90
CA PRO A 42 -0.04 -8.08 12.85
C PRO A 42 -1.27 -8.89 13.32
N GLU A 43 -1.29 -9.36 14.56
CA GLU A 43 -2.43 -10.12 15.10
C GLU A 43 -3.67 -9.23 15.29
N THR A 44 -3.46 -8.03 15.83
CA THR A 44 -4.52 -7.03 15.95
C THR A 44 -5.00 -6.58 14.59
N ALA A 45 -4.09 -6.27 13.66
CA ALA A 45 -4.43 -5.90 12.31
C ALA A 45 -5.26 -6.97 11.60
N TYR A 46 -4.83 -8.24 11.65
CA TYR A 46 -5.58 -9.37 11.08
C TYR A 46 -6.99 -9.48 11.67
N ARG A 47 -7.11 -9.49 12.99
CA ARG A 47 -8.40 -9.63 13.68
C ARG A 47 -9.37 -8.50 13.35
N GLU A 48 -8.91 -7.27 13.38
CA GLU A 48 -9.78 -6.11 13.15
C GLU A 48 -10.12 -5.93 11.67
N LEU A 49 -9.18 -6.19 10.76
CA LEU A 49 -9.46 -6.22 9.33
C LEU A 49 -10.44 -7.32 8.96
N LYS A 50 -10.31 -8.50 9.57
CA LYS A 50 -11.29 -9.58 9.37
C LYS A 50 -12.70 -9.15 9.78
N LYS A 51 -12.87 -8.53 10.95
CA LYS A 51 -14.16 -8.00 11.41
C LYS A 51 -14.74 -6.97 10.43
N ALA A 52 -13.89 -6.05 9.92
CA ALA A 52 -14.31 -5.06 8.94
C ALA A 52 -14.75 -5.71 7.62
N MET A 53 -14.00 -6.72 7.14
CA MET A 53 -14.34 -7.47 5.94
C MET A 53 -15.63 -8.27 6.09
N ASP A 54 -15.81 -8.95 7.22
CA ASP A 54 -17.03 -9.70 7.52
C ASP A 54 -18.25 -8.76 7.55
N TYR A 55 -18.12 -7.58 8.18
CA TYR A 55 -19.16 -6.56 8.16
C TYR A 55 -19.53 -6.11 6.74
N VAL A 56 -18.53 -5.76 5.91
CA VAL A 56 -18.78 -5.32 4.52
C VAL A 56 -19.48 -6.41 3.72
N ARG A 57 -19.10 -7.67 3.89
CA ARG A 57 -19.71 -8.81 3.18
C ARG A 57 -21.13 -9.08 3.62
N THR A 58 -21.40 -9.00 4.93
CA THR A 58 -22.71 -9.31 5.52
C THR A 58 -23.68 -8.16 5.38
N GLU A 59 -23.27 -6.97 5.79
CA GLU A 59 -24.14 -5.78 5.83
C GLU A 59 -24.25 -5.06 4.49
N ARG A 60 -23.34 -5.35 3.53
CA ARG A 60 -23.24 -4.67 2.24
C ARG A 60 -23.12 -3.16 2.37
N LYS A 61 -22.44 -2.71 3.43
CA LYS A 61 -22.20 -1.31 3.76
C LYS A 61 -20.69 -1.02 3.81
N PRO A 62 -20.27 0.22 3.53
CA PRO A 62 -18.87 0.60 3.63
C PRO A 62 -18.36 0.55 5.06
N PHE A 63 -17.06 0.30 5.20
CA PHE A 63 -16.31 0.36 6.45
C PHE A 63 -14.97 1.03 6.20
N LEU A 64 -14.51 1.89 7.12
CA LEU A 64 -13.18 2.48 7.08
C LEU A 64 -12.38 1.99 8.29
N VAL A 65 -11.21 1.42 8.04
CA VAL A 65 -10.21 1.11 9.06
C VAL A 65 -9.06 2.09 8.91
N GLU A 66 -8.73 2.80 9.98
CA GLU A 66 -7.51 3.58 10.11
C GLU A 66 -6.52 2.79 10.97
N ALA A 67 -5.45 2.31 10.34
CA ALA A 67 -4.36 1.61 11.00
C ALA A 67 -3.24 2.60 11.29
N MET A 68 -2.98 2.82 12.59
CA MET A 68 -1.84 3.61 13.04
C MET A 68 -0.57 2.79 12.86
N VAL A 69 0.36 3.28 12.07
CA VAL A 69 1.59 2.56 11.71
C VAL A 69 2.81 3.45 11.91
N SER A 70 3.94 2.83 12.22
CA SER A 70 5.22 3.50 12.29
C SER A 70 5.78 3.80 10.90
N ARG A 71 6.55 4.87 10.81
CA ARG A 71 7.33 5.23 9.65
C ARG A 71 8.80 5.22 10.02
N LEU A 72 9.52 4.19 9.62
CA LEU A 72 10.91 3.97 10.02
C LEU A 72 11.92 4.80 9.23
N TYR A 73 11.54 5.24 8.02
CA TYR A 73 12.44 5.93 7.08
C TYR A 73 11.80 7.18 6.49
N GLY A 74 12.61 8.04 5.91
CA GLY A 74 12.13 9.16 5.12
C GLY A 74 11.26 8.73 3.93
N HIS A 75 10.53 9.69 3.34
CA HIS A 75 9.57 9.40 2.25
C HIS A 75 10.26 8.86 0.99
N SER A 76 11.41 9.40 0.65
CA SER A 76 12.18 9.03 -0.53
C SER A 76 13.66 9.30 -0.32
N SER A 77 14.49 8.83 -1.25
CA SER A 77 15.93 9.13 -1.26
C SER A 77 16.23 10.64 -1.27
N ALA A 78 15.38 11.45 -1.90
CA ALA A 78 15.53 12.91 -1.98
C ALA A 78 15.16 13.62 -0.67
N SER A 79 14.25 13.06 0.14
CA SER A 79 13.84 13.63 1.43
C SER A 79 14.63 13.12 2.62
N GLY A 80 15.77 12.47 2.36
CA GLY A 80 16.61 11.86 3.37
C GLY A 80 16.00 10.52 3.85
N ALA A 81 16.57 9.42 3.38
CA ALA A 81 16.21 8.07 3.85
C ALA A 81 16.84 7.77 5.21
N ASN A 82 16.86 8.77 6.12
CA ASN A 82 17.41 8.59 7.45
C ASN A 82 16.48 7.71 8.27
N PHE A 83 17.06 6.80 9.04
CA PHE A 83 16.32 5.98 9.97
C PHE A 83 15.68 6.87 11.05
N VAL A 84 14.39 6.68 11.30
CA VAL A 84 13.65 7.38 12.36
C VAL A 84 13.75 6.52 13.62
N THR A 85 14.64 6.88 14.52
CA THR A 85 15.03 6.05 15.67
C THR A 85 13.96 5.91 16.74
N ASP A 86 13.01 6.85 16.81
CA ASP A 86 11.96 6.90 17.85
C ASP A 86 10.70 6.10 17.50
N GLU A 87 10.64 5.57 16.27
CA GLU A 87 9.51 4.79 15.80
C GLU A 87 9.69 3.30 16.07
N LEU A 88 8.60 2.64 16.46
CA LEU A 88 8.60 1.20 16.72
C LEU A 88 8.72 0.41 15.42
N ASP A 89 9.71 -0.45 15.30
CA ASP A 89 9.77 -1.45 14.24
C ASP A 89 8.91 -2.66 14.63
N CYS A 90 7.82 -2.86 13.89
CA CYS A 90 6.85 -3.91 14.16
C CYS A 90 7.42 -5.32 13.90
N LEU A 91 8.40 -5.46 13.01
CA LEU A 91 8.91 -6.78 12.61
C LEU A 91 9.70 -7.47 13.74
N PRO A 92 10.73 -6.85 14.36
CA PRO A 92 11.39 -7.45 15.52
C PRO A 92 10.45 -7.72 16.71
N LEU A 93 9.46 -6.84 16.92
CA LEU A 93 8.47 -7.04 17.98
C LEU A 93 7.61 -8.27 17.73
N PHE A 94 7.20 -8.49 16.50
CA PHE A 94 6.42 -9.68 16.13
C PHE A 94 7.27 -10.96 16.19
N GLU A 95 8.50 -10.92 15.72
CA GLU A 95 9.44 -12.04 15.82
C GLU A 95 9.62 -12.48 17.28
N LYS A 96 9.80 -11.53 18.18
CA LYS A 96 9.88 -11.81 19.63
C LYS A 96 8.63 -12.53 20.14
N LYS A 97 7.44 -12.08 19.76
CA LYS A 97 6.17 -12.76 20.10
C LYS A 97 6.12 -14.20 19.59
N LEU A 98 6.57 -14.44 18.35
CA LEU A 98 6.59 -15.79 17.77
C LEU A 98 7.54 -16.71 18.51
N GLU A 99 8.70 -16.21 18.92
CA GLU A 99 9.70 -16.96 19.69
C GLU A 99 9.21 -17.26 21.11
N GLU A 100 8.69 -16.27 21.84
CA GLU A 100 8.12 -16.42 23.18
C GLU A 100 6.97 -17.44 23.23
N ARG A 101 6.15 -17.47 22.18
CA ARG A 101 5.06 -18.44 22.02
C ARG A 101 5.50 -19.79 21.44
N LYS A 102 6.78 -19.95 21.13
CA LYS A 102 7.37 -21.17 20.54
C LYS A 102 6.72 -21.56 19.20
N LEU A 103 6.26 -20.58 18.43
CA LEU A 103 5.68 -20.78 17.11
C LEU A 103 6.75 -20.85 16.02
N LEU A 104 7.82 -20.07 16.15
CA LEU A 104 9.01 -20.10 15.30
C LEU A 104 10.27 -19.97 16.16
N THR A 105 11.32 -20.62 15.72
CA THR A 105 12.66 -20.46 16.30
C THR A 105 13.41 -19.30 15.63
N ARG A 106 14.41 -18.73 16.29
CA ARG A 106 15.29 -17.72 15.69
C ARG A 106 15.90 -18.24 14.38
N ALA A 107 16.43 -19.44 14.37
CA ALA A 107 17.02 -20.04 13.16
C ALA A 107 16.03 -20.14 12.00
N ALA A 108 14.78 -20.53 12.26
CA ALA A 108 13.75 -20.58 11.21
C ALA A 108 13.38 -19.19 10.67
N MET A 109 13.37 -18.16 11.53
CA MET A 109 13.14 -16.77 11.10
C MET A 109 14.30 -16.24 10.25
N ASP A 110 15.55 -16.55 10.62
CA ASP A 110 16.73 -16.15 9.86
C ASP A 110 16.77 -16.85 8.48
N GLU A 111 16.43 -18.12 8.42
CA GLU A 111 16.28 -18.86 7.16
C GLU A 111 15.18 -18.26 6.27
N LEU A 112 14.02 -17.91 6.85
CA LEU A 112 12.93 -17.27 6.12
C LEU A 112 13.37 -15.93 5.54
N ARG A 113 14.07 -15.10 6.32
CA ARG A 113 14.63 -13.82 5.85
C ARG A 113 15.60 -14.02 4.69
N ALA A 114 16.55 -14.95 4.82
CA ALA A 114 17.52 -15.21 3.78
C ALA A 114 16.86 -15.65 2.47
N ARG A 115 15.91 -16.57 2.55
CA ARG A 115 15.14 -17.06 1.39
C ARG A 115 14.35 -15.92 0.74
N THR A 116 13.59 -15.15 1.52
CA THR A 116 12.80 -14.04 0.99
C THR A 116 13.68 -12.96 0.35
N THR A 117 14.84 -12.67 0.95
CA THR A 117 15.81 -11.73 0.36
C THR A 117 16.28 -12.23 -0.99
N GLN A 118 16.62 -13.51 -1.12
CA GLN A 118 17.05 -14.12 -2.38
C GLN A 118 15.94 -14.05 -3.44
N GLU A 119 14.71 -14.42 -3.09
CA GLU A 119 13.55 -14.35 -3.98
C GLU A 119 13.30 -12.92 -4.50
N LEU A 120 13.45 -11.91 -3.63
CA LEU A 120 13.30 -10.49 -4.00
C LEU A 120 14.43 -10.02 -4.93
N LEU A 121 15.67 -10.45 -4.70
CA LEU A 121 16.79 -10.12 -5.57
C LEU A 121 16.60 -10.72 -6.97
N GLU A 122 16.16 -11.96 -7.06
CA GLU A 122 15.88 -12.64 -8.33
C GLU A 122 14.70 -11.97 -9.07
N ALA A 123 13.62 -11.62 -8.35
CA ALA A 123 12.50 -10.88 -8.92
C ALA A 123 12.94 -9.51 -9.44
N SER A 124 13.75 -8.78 -8.68
CA SER A 124 14.29 -7.48 -9.08
C SER A 124 15.17 -7.59 -10.34
N LYS A 125 16.01 -8.64 -10.44
CA LYS A 125 16.81 -8.89 -11.63
C LYS A 125 15.91 -9.14 -12.85
N ARG A 126 14.93 -10.01 -12.71
CA ARG A 126 13.98 -10.32 -13.80
C ARG A 126 13.25 -9.09 -14.30
N VAL A 127 12.73 -8.24 -13.39
CA VAL A 127 12.02 -7.01 -13.76
C VAL A 127 12.92 -6.03 -14.53
N ARG A 128 14.21 -5.95 -14.19
CA ARG A 128 15.16 -5.10 -14.92
C ARG A 128 15.47 -5.60 -16.33
N GLU A 129 15.30 -6.89 -16.57
CA GLU A 129 15.52 -7.52 -17.87
C GLU A 129 14.25 -7.51 -18.76
N GLU A 130 13.09 -7.16 -18.19
CA GLU A 130 11.84 -7.05 -18.93
C GLU A 130 11.89 -5.87 -19.93
N PRO A 131 11.29 -6.05 -21.12
CA PRO A 131 11.21 -4.96 -22.09
C PRO A 131 10.34 -3.82 -21.54
N GLN A 132 10.69 -2.59 -21.89
CA GLN A 132 9.86 -1.43 -21.55
C GLN A 132 8.47 -1.56 -22.20
N PRO A 133 7.39 -1.16 -21.48
CA PRO A 133 6.04 -1.17 -22.05
C PRO A 133 5.96 -0.35 -23.34
N ALA A 134 5.30 -0.88 -24.35
CA ALA A 134 5.04 -0.12 -25.59
C ALA A 134 4.05 1.03 -25.31
N GLY A 135 4.26 2.20 -25.94
CA GLY A 135 3.40 3.36 -25.73
C GLY A 135 1.91 3.10 -26.01
N ALA A 136 1.59 2.18 -26.91
CA ALA A 136 0.22 1.78 -27.20
C ALA A 136 -0.48 1.08 -26.04
N GLN A 137 0.28 0.49 -25.10
CA GLN A 137 -0.28 -0.21 -23.93
C GLN A 137 -1.02 0.70 -22.96
N ILE A 138 -0.84 2.01 -23.02
CA ILE A 138 -1.60 2.96 -22.20
C ILE A 138 -3.11 2.85 -22.40
N TRP A 139 -3.54 2.34 -23.55
CA TRP A 139 -4.94 2.13 -23.89
C TRP A 139 -5.47 0.74 -23.51
N GLU A 140 -4.59 -0.13 -23.08
CA GLU A 140 -4.96 -1.47 -22.63
C GLU A 140 -5.39 -1.43 -21.16
N HIS A 141 -6.37 -2.26 -20.82
CA HIS A 141 -6.86 -2.41 -19.44
C HIS A 141 -7.40 -1.12 -18.77
N VAL A 142 -7.73 -0.08 -19.55
CA VAL A 142 -8.36 1.15 -19.03
C VAL A 142 -9.81 0.89 -18.59
N PHE A 143 -10.51 0.00 -19.28
CA PHE A 143 -11.88 -0.40 -18.99
C PHE A 143 -11.95 -1.91 -18.72
N ALA A 144 -12.87 -2.31 -17.85
CA ALA A 144 -13.08 -3.72 -17.50
C ALA A 144 -13.58 -4.55 -18.69
N ASP A 145 -14.33 -3.91 -19.58
CA ASP A 145 -14.91 -4.53 -20.76
C ASP A 145 -14.55 -3.71 -22.00
N ARG A 146 -13.77 -4.32 -22.91
CA ARG A 146 -13.35 -3.65 -24.15
C ARG A 146 -14.50 -3.45 -25.12
N ASP A 147 -15.53 -4.28 -25.03
CA ASP A 147 -16.67 -4.26 -25.95
C ASP A 147 -17.65 -3.12 -25.63
N LEU A 148 -17.58 -2.54 -24.42
CA LEU A 148 -18.37 -1.37 -24.03
C LEU A 148 -17.81 -0.05 -24.58
N VAL A 149 -16.56 -0.03 -25.02
CA VAL A 149 -15.95 1.12 -25.69
C VAL A 149 -16.07 0.86 -27.18
N GLY A 150 -17.19 1.24 -27.76
CA GLY A 150 -17.43 1.11 -29.20
C GLY A 150 -16.28 1.71 -30.03
N GLU A 151 -16.14 1.25 -31.28
CA GLU A 151 -15.08 1.67 -32.22
C GLU A 151 -14.92 3.19 -32.36
N GLY A 152 -15.93 3.99 -32.01
CA GLY A 152 -15.88 5.44 -31.97
C GLY A 152 -14.99 6.06 -30.90
N ALA A 153 -14.64 5.32 -29.83
CA ALA A 153 -13.72 5.81 -28.79
C ALA A 153 -12.24 5.64 -29.17
N ARG A 154 -11.96 4.93 -30.25
CA ARG A 154 -10.64 4.92 -30.91
C ARG A 154 -10.48 6.17 -31.79
N GLY A 155 -10.99 7.31 -31.28
CA GLY A 155 -11.03 8.56 -31.96
C GLY A 155 -9.65 9.04 -32.37
N ASN A 156 -9.47 9.19 -33.67
CA ASN A 156 -8.69 10.22 -34.35
C ASN A 156 -7.35 10.70 -33.75
N GLY A 157 -6.63 9.86 -33.04
CA GLY A 157 -5.28 10.16 -32.58
C GLY A 157 -4.16 9.66 -33.51
N ALA A 158 -4.48 9.18 -34.70
CA ALA A 158 -3.50 8.74 -35.70
C ALA A 158 -3.31 9.79 -36.82
N GLY A 159 -2.89 10.98 -36.40
CA GLY A 159 -2.38 12.01 -37.27
C GLY A 159 -0.99 12.41 -36.78
N ALA A 160 0.02 11.59 -37.01
CA ALA A 160 1.40 12.06 -36.92
C ALA A 160 1.60 13.18 -37.96
N PRO A 161 2.09 14.39 -37.58
CA PRO A 161 2.53 15.36 -38.52
C PRO A 161 3.76 14.79 -39.24
N GLY A 162 3.63 14.57 -40.54
CA GLY A 162 4.73 14.19 -41.41
C GLY A 162 5.85 15.23 -41.28
N ASN A 163 7.05 14.80 -41.01
CA ASN A 163 8.27 15.57 -41.23
C ASN A 163 8.40 15.84 -42.74
N GLY A 164 7.94 17.00 -43.14
CA GLY A 164 8.32 17.58 -44.43
C GLY A 164 9.70 18.19 -44.31
N ALA A 165 10.68 17.52 -44.89
CA ALA A 165 11.99 18.12 -45.15
C ALA A 165 11.86 19.08 -46.30
N SER A 166 12.34 20.27 -46.15
CA SER A 166 13.01 21.13 -47.17
C SER A 166 13.69 22.29 -46.45
#